data_95a23bf23df10101defcba7d18367731
#
_entry.id   95a23bf23df10101defcba7d18367731
#
_cell.length_a   1.000
_cell.length_b   1.000
_cell.length_c   1.000
_cell.angle_alpha   90.00
_cell.angle_beta   90.00
_cell.angle_gamma   90.00
#
_symmetry.space_group_name_H-M   'P 1'
#
loop_
_entity.id
_entity.type
_entity.pdbx_description
1 polymer ?
#
loop_
_entity_poly.entity_id
_entity_poly.type
_entity_poly.pdbx_seq_one_letter_code
_entity_poly.pdbx_strand_id
1 'polypeptide(L)'
;MGILREEWENAGNLPAKDVCDLHTHTLASDGMQPPAENVRLAKEKGLSAVAITDHDTLAGVKEACEAGAKYGITVVPGVEISTRAGGKDIHVLGYYVDPENEQFLSRLEGLRDTRALRNEAIITKLQDLGIAITLEQVIAGIGRELKPDESIGRPHIADELVRLGAATDMRDAFNKYLAEGAAAYVSPPRITPEEACEWIIEAGGSPVLAHPGLYGDDLLVRDILEQGAFKGIEVYHSDHGPAEEERYQVMAEDYNLLITGGSDFHGARQGVIFHGDIGSVTVSTEVLKFLNKKA
;
A
#
# COMPACT_ATOMS: atom_id res chain seq x y z
N MET A 1 21.26 20.57 -11.87
CA MET A 1 20.53 20.97 -10.68
C MET A 1 19.30 21.86 -10.94
N GLY A 2 19.01 22.34 -12.14
CA GLY A 2 17.86 23.20 -12.44
C GLY A 2 16.69 22.52 -13.15
N ILE A 3 16.87 21.35 -13.70
CA ILE A 3 15.89 20.72 -14.61
C ILE A 3 14.71 20.08 -13.84
N LEU A 4 14.94 19.61 -12.61
CA LEU A 4 13.88 18.95 -11.84
C LEU A 4 12.86 19.93 -11.26
N ARG A 5 13.23 21.17 -11.00
CA ARG A 5 12.38 22.18 -10.33
C ARG A 5 11.29 22.75 -11.26
N GLU A 6 11.60 22.98 -12.52
CA GLU A 6 10.62 23.54 -13.50
C GLU A 6 9.58 22.50 -13.96
N GLU A 7 9.89 21.20 -13.89
CA GLU A 7 8.98 20.14 -14.31
C GLU A 7 7.91 19.80 -13.25
N TRP A 8 8.18 20.07 -11.96
CA TRP A 8 7.27 19.77 -10.86
C TRP A 8 6.25 20.87 -10.55
N GLU A 9 6.55 22.13 -10.85
CA GLU A 9 5.64 23.27 -10.64
C GLU A 9 4.39 23.23 -11.54
N ASN A 10 4.38 22.35 -12.55
CA ASN A 10 3.26 22.15 -13.49
C ASN A 10 2.35 20.96 -13.17
N ALA A 11 2.54 20.26 -12.06
CA ALA A 11 1.76 19.06 -11.71
C ALA A 11 0.24 19.32 -11.57
N GLY A 12 -0.19 20.57 -11.31
CA GLY A 12 -1.60 20.95 -11.21
C GLY A 12 -2.33 21.17 -12.54
N ASN A 13 -1.65 21.09 -13.71
CA ASN A 13 -2.23 21.40 -15.02
C ASN A 13 -1.84 20.43 -16.15
N LEU A 14 -1.42 19.21 -15.81
CA LEU A 14 -1.11 18.20 -16.83
C LEU A 14 -2.40 17.73 -17.53
N PRO A 15 -2.37 17.53 -18.85
CA PRO A 15 -3.50 16.92 -19.53
C PRO A 15 -3.74 15.52 -18.94
N ALA A 16 -5.02 15.17 -18.74
CA ALA A 16 -5.46 13.92 -18.08
C ALA A 16 -4.86 12.61 -18.64
N LYS A 17 -4.11 12.70 -19.74
CA LYS A 17 -3.45 11.56 -20.40
C LYS A 17 -2.04 11.23 -19.88
N ASP A 18 -1.45 12.08 -19.03
CA ASP A 18 -0.05 11.93 -18.61
C ASP A 18 0.10 11.76 -17.08
N VAL A 19 -0.93 11.20 -16.44
CA VAL A 19 -0.94 10.96 -14.99
C VAL A 19 -1.11 9.48 -14.65
N CYS A 20 -0.59 9.10 -13.49
CA CYS A 20 -0.70 7.76 -12.93
C CYS A 20 -1.06 7.80 -11.45
N ASP A 21 -1.75 6.76 -10.99
CA ASP A 21 -2.00 6.44 -9.60
C ASP A 21 -1.07 5.29 -9.20
N LEU A 22 -0.16 5.53 -8.25
CA LEU A 22 0.90 4.60 -7.93
C LEU A 22 0.67 3.81 -6.64
N HIS A 23 -0.52 3.91 -6.02
CA HIS A 23 -0.82 3.17 -4.80
C HIS A 23 -2.26 2.65 -4.84
N THR A 24 -2.42 1.36 -5.15
CA THR A 24 -3.74 0.70 -5.18
C THR A 24 -3.67 -0.74 -4.71
N HIS A 25 -4.71 -1.18 -4.02
CA HIS A 25 -4.88 -2.53 -3.48
C HIS A 25 -6.00 -3.29 -4.17
N THR A 26 -5.87 -4.61 -4.22
CA THR A 26 -6.79 -5.51 -4.89
C THR A 26 -7.25 -6.63 -3.95
N LEU A 27 -8.09 -7.53 -4.46
CA LEU A 27 -8.45 -8.76 -3.75
C LEU A 27 -7.25 -9.67 -3.40
N ALA A 28 -6.05 -9.40 -3.94
CA ALA A 28 -4.86 -10.15 -3.58
C ALA A 28 -4.37 -9.83 -2.15
N SER A 29 -4.74 -8.66 -1.61
CA SER A 29 -4.55 -8.32 -0.20
C SER A 29 -5.88 -7.93 0.46
N ASP A 30 -6.14 -6.67 0.65
CA ASP A 30 -7.31 -6.15 1.36
C ASP A 30 -8.12 -5.12 0.58
N GLY A 31 -7.87 -4.99 -0.71
CA GLY A 31 -8.77 -4.28 -1.62
C GLY A 31 -10.05 -5.08 -1.91
N MET A 32 -11.05 -4.41 -2.46
CA MET A 32 -12.38 -4.95 -2.73
C MET A 32 -12.60 -5.32 -4.20
N GLN A 33 -11.63 -5.04 -5.08
CA GLN A 33 -11.77 -5.27 -6.50
C GLN A 33 -10.74 -6.30 -7.01
N PRO A 34 -11.08 -7.14 -8.00
CA PRO A 34 -10.08 -7.91 -8.73
C PRO A 34 -9.00 -7.01 -9.36
N PRO A 35 -7.76 -7.48 -9.52
CA PRO A 35 -6.70 -6.71 -10.15
C PRO A 35 -7.08 -6.13 -11.52
N ALA A 36 -7.73 -6.92 -12.36
CA ALA A 36 -8.21 -6.47 -13.68
C ALA A 36 -9.24 -5.35 -13.60
N GLU A 37 -10.04 -5.30 -12.53
CA GLU A 37 -11.04 -4.26 -12.31
C GLU A 37 -10.40 -2.92 -11.93
N ASN A 38 -9.37 -2.92 -11.06
CA ASN A 38 -8.60 -1.70 -10.77
C ASN A 38 -8.02 -1.10 -12.05
N VAL A 39 -7.45 -1.93 -12.92
CA VAL A 39 -6.90 -1.50 -14.21
C VAL A 39 -7.99 -0.92 -15.13
N ARG A 40 -9.19 -1.56 -15.18
CA ARG A 40 -10.33 -1.08 -15.94
C ARG A 40 -10.80 0.28 -15.43
N LEU A 41 -10.98 0.42 -14.11
CA LEU A 41 -11.38 1.68 -13.46
C LEU A 41 -10.36 2.78 -13.70
N ALA A 42 -9.06 2.51 -13.57
CA ALA A 42 -8.00 3.47 -13.86
C ALA A 42 -8.08 3.97 -15.30
N LYS A 43 -8.31 3.06 -16.27
CA LYS A 43 -8.50 3.42 -17.67
C LYS A 43 -9.73 4.30 -17.87
N GLU A 44 -10.86 3.97 -17.25
CA GLU A 44 -12.11 4.77 -17.35
C GLU A 44 -11.96 6.15 -16.74
N LYS A 45 -11.15 6.29 -15.70
CA LYS A 45 -10.79 7.58 -15.09
C LYS A 45 -9.79 8.40 -15.93
N GLY A 46 -9.30 7.86 -17.05
CA GLY A 46 -8.38 8.52 -17.96
C GLY A 46 -6.92 8.49 -17.54
N LEU A 47 -6.53 7.62 -16.62
CA LEU A 47 -5.14 7.44 -16.24
C LEU A 47 -4.33 6.77 -17.36
N SER A 48 -3.06 7.13 -17.49
CA SER A 48 -2.11 6.51 -18.41
C SER A 48 -1.37 5.32 -17.79
N ALA A 49 -1.27 5.28 -16.46
CA ALA A 49 -0.72 4.15 -15.73
C ALA A 49 -1.37 3.99 -14.36
N VAL A 50 -1.29 2.77 -13.82
CA VAL A 50 -1.71 2.42 -12.45
C VAL A 50 -0.74 1.41 -11.88
N ALA A 51 -0.37 1.54 -10.59
CA ALA A 51 0.39 0.52 -9.89
C ALA A 51 -0.55 -0.42 -9.13
N ILE A 52 -0.16 -1.69 -9.05
CA ILE A 52 -0.75 -2.68 -8.15
C ILE A 52 0.26 -2.93 -7.06
N THR A 53 -0.10 -2.56 -5.83
CA THR A 53 0.81 -2.51 -4.68
C THR A 53 0.24 -3.26 -3.47
N ASP A 54 -0.32 -4.43 -3.71
CA ASP A 54 -0.92 -5.26 -2.67
C ASP A 54 0.05 -5.54 -1.51
N HIS A 55 -0.47 -5.60 -0.28
CA HIS A 55 0.31 -5.83 0.93
C HIS A 55 1.01 -7.19 0.95
N ASP A 56 2.33 -7.18 0.96
CA ASP A 56 3.22 -8.35 1.12
C ASP A 56 2.98 -9.46 0.08
N THR A 57 2.46 -9.11 -1.12
CA THR A 57 2.20 -10.07 -2.19
C THR A 57 2.29 -9.44 -3.59
N LEU A 58 2.60 -10.28 -4.59
CA LEU A 58 2.56 -9.95 -6.02
C LEU A 58 1.45 -10.73 -6.75
N ALA A 59 0.55 -11.40 -6.00
CA ALA A 59 -0.48 -12.30 -6.57
C ALA A 59 -1.38 -11.59 -7.60
N GLY A 60 -1.65 -10.28 -7.43
CA GLY A 60 -2.48 -9.48 -8.34
C GLY A 60 -1.78 -8.99 -9.61
N VAL A 61 -0.43 -8.99 -9.64
CA VAL A 61 0.35 -8.30 -10.68
C VAL A 61 0.14 -8.91 -12.07
N LYS A 62 0.17 -10.24 -12.18
CA LYS A 62 0.02 -10.91 -13.48
C LYS A 62 -1.32 -10.60 -14.13
N GLU A 63 -2.43 -10.76 -13.40
CA GLU A 63 -3.78 -10.46 -13.89
C GLU A 63 -3.90 -8.98 -14.30
N ALA A 64 -3.35 -8.09 -13.49
CA ALA A 64 -3.36 -6.65 -13.79
C ALA A 64 -2.58 -6.32 -15.06
N CYS A 65 -1.39 -6.91 -15.27
CA CYS A 65 -0.60 -6.71 -16.49
C CYS A 65 -1.31 -7.20 -17.75
N GLU A 66 -1.99 -8.37 -17.66
CA GLU A 66 -2.82 -8.88 -18.76
C GLU A 66 -4.00 -7.93 -19.07
N ALA A 67 -4.64 -7.40 -18.03
CA ALA A 67 -5.69 -6.39 -18.18
C ALA A 67 -5.16 -5.07 -18.76
N GLY A 68 -3.96 -4.63 -18.33
CA GLY A 68 -3.28 -3.46 -18.88
C GLY A 68 -3.05 -3.56 -20.39
N ALA A 69 -2.55 -4.71 -20.84
CA ALA A 69 -2.36 -4.99 -22.25
C ALA A 69 -3.71 -4.96 -23.02
N LYS A 70 -4.77 -5.51 -22.41
CA LYS A 70 -6.11 -5.53 -23.00
C LYS A 70 -6.74 -4.14 -23.12
N TYR A 71 -6.62 -3.31 -22.09
CA TYR A 71 -7.27 -1.98 -22.03
C TYR A 71 -6.39 -0.85 -22.56
N GLY A 72 -5.13 -1.11 -22.89
CA GLY A 72 -4.19 -0.10 -23.38
C GLY A 72 -3.85 0.94 -22.31
N ILE A 73 -3.50 0.47 -21.11
CA ILE A 73 -3.01 1.28 -20.00
C ILE A 73 -1.75 0.62 -19.42
N THR A 74 -0.78 1.40 -19.01
CA THR A 74 0.44 0.87 -18.38
C THR A 74 0.12 0.39 -16.96
N VAL A 75 0.50 -0.84 -16.64
CA VAL A 75 0.48 -1.35 -15.27
C VAL A 75 1.90 -1.35 -14.71
N VAL A 76 2.08 -0.75 -13.55
CA VAL A 76 3.33 -0.77 -12.80
C VAL A 76 3.27 -1.94 -11.82
N PRO A 77 4.09 -3.00 -12.01
CA PRO A 77 4.18 -4.08 -11.04
C PRO A 77 4.78 -3.56 -9.75
N GLY A 78 4.12 -3.79 -8.64
CA GLY A 78 4.55 -3.29 -7.34
C GLY A 78 4.08 -4.14 -6.18
N VAL A 79 4.49 -3.74 -5.00
CA VAL A 79 4.12 -4.34 -3.71
C VAL A 79 4.21 -3.27 -2.64
N GLU A 80 3.39 -3.36 -1.61
CA GLU A 80 3.56 -2.60 -0.38
C GLU A 80 4.03 -3.52 0.74
N ILE A 81 5.29 -3.35 1.15
CA ILE A 81 5.92 -4.18 2.18
C ILE A 81 5.63 -3.59 3.57
N SER A 82 5.10 -4.45 4.46
CA SER A 82 4.85 -4.11 5.85
C SER A 82 6.11 -4.23 6.68
N THR A 83 6.59 -3.12 7.23
CA THR A 83 7.80 -3.02 8.06
C THR A 83 7.51 -2.40 9.41
N ARG A 84 8.52 -2.23 10.26
CA ARG A 84 8.38 -1.55 11.55
C ARG A 84 9.63 -0.76 11.90
N ALA A 85 9.43 0.49 12.35
CA ALA A 85 10.49 1.34 12.91
C ALA A 85 9.90 2.26 13.98
N GLY A 86 10.68 2.63 14.98
CA GLY A 86 10.25 3.55 16.05
C GLY A 86 9.00 3.12 16.81
N GLY A 87 8.69 1.81 16.83
CA GLY A 87 7.45 1.30 17.43
C GLY A 87 6.21 1.40 16.54
N LYS A 88 6.29 1.95 15.34
CA LYS A 88 5.18 2.17 14.40
C LYS A 88 5.24 1.19 13.23
N ASP A 89 4.07 0.86 12.68
CA ASP A 89 3.95 0.17 11.39
C ASP A 89 4.36 1.16 10.29
N ILE A 90 5.36 0.81 9.49
CA ILE A 90 5.90 1.60 8.37
C ILE A 90 5.71 0.78 7.11
N HIS A 91 5.34 1.42 6.01
CA HIS A 91 5.19 0.74 4.74
C HIS A 91 6.21 1.23 3.71
N VAL A 92 6.68 0.29 2.89
CA VAL A 92 7.62 0.57 1.81
C VAL A 92 7.05 0.03 0.50
N LEU A 93 6.79 0.93 -0.44
CA LEU A 93 6.37 0.58 -1.79
C LEU A 93 7.58 0.13 -2.60
N GLY A 94 7.45 -1.00 -3.29
CA GLY A 94 8.42 -1.49 -4.24
C GLY A 94 7.84 -1.46 -5.64
N TYR A 95 8.39 -0.63 -6.53
CA TYR A 95 7.94 -0.56 -7.93
C TYR A 95 8.89 -1.29 -8.86
N TYR A 96 8.34 -1.89 -9.92
CA TYR A 96 9.09 -2.61 -10.96
C TYR A 96 9.93 -3.77 -10.42
N VAL A 97 9.51 -4.36 -9.30
CA VAL A 97 10.10 -5.62 -8.81
C VAL A 97 9.87 -6.73 -9.83
N ASP A 98 10.83 -7.63 -9.95
CA ASP A 98 10.69 -8.82 -10.78
C ASP A 98 9.70 -9.80 -10.12
N PRO A 99 8.52 -10.04 -10.71
CA PRO A 99 7.50 -10.91 -10.12
C PRO A 99 7.89 -12.40 -10.16
N GLU A 100 8.96 -12.76 -10.84
CA GLU A 100 9.48 -14.13 -10.92
C GLU A 100 10.72 -14.34 -10.04
N ASN A 101 11.15 -13.33 -9.28
CA ASN A 101 12.30 -13.46 -8.38
C ASN A 101 11.96 -14.37 -7.19
N GLU A 102 12.42 -15.61 -7.23
CA GLU A 102 12.13 -16.66 -6.24
C GLU A 102 12.52 -16.24 -4.81
N GLN A 103 13.66 -15.57 -4.63
CA GLN A 103 14.10 -15.12 -3.32
C GLN A 103 13.16 -14.04 -2.76
N PHE A 104 12.74 -13.11 -3.58
CA PHE A 104 11.79 -12.07 -3.18
C PHE A 104 10.42 -12.67 -2.83
N LEU A 105 9.91 -13.59 -3.65
CA LEU A 105 8.66 -14.30 -3.39
C LEU A 105 8.69 -15.07 -2.06
N SER A 106 9.78 -15.75 -1.75
CA SER A 106 9.96 -16.47 -0.48
C SER A 106 10.00 -15.51 0.73
N ARG A 107 10.61 -14.34 0.58
CA ARG A 107 10.61 -13.28 1.62
C ARG A 107 9.21 -12.74 1.87
N LEU A 108 8.44 -12.48 0.81
CA LEU A 108 7.04 -12.04 0.92
C LEU A 108 6.17 -13.12 1.59
N GLU A 109 6.40 -14.41 1.30
CA GLU A 109 5.73 -15.52 1.97
C GLU A 109 5.96 -15.45 3.49
N GLY A 110 7.20 -15.24 3.95
CA GLY A 110 7.52 -15.08 5.38
C GLY A 110 6.80 -13.88 6.03
N LEU A 111 6.56 -12.80 5.30
CA LEU A 111 5.76 -11.68 5.80
C LEU A 111 4.27 -12.05 5.92
N ARG A 112 3.72 -12.79 4.95
CA ARG A 112 2.34 -13.29 5.01
C ARG A 112 2.14 -14.28 6.16
N ASP A 113 3.11 -15.16 6.43
CA ASP A 113 3.09 -16.03 7.61
C ASP A 113 3.06 -15.22 8.91
N THR A 114 3.86 -14.17 8.99
CA THR A 114 3.84 -13.25 10.15
C THR A 114 2.48 -12.56 10.30
N ARG A 115 1.83 -12.17 9.19
CA ARG A 115 0.45 -11.64 9.21
C ARG A 115 -0.55 -12.70 9.69
N ALA A 116 -0.43 -13.95 9.25
CA ALA A 116 -1.32 -15.02 9.68
C ALA A 116 -1.24 -15.23 11.20
N LEU A 117 -0.03 -15.35 11.75
CA LEU A 117 0.20 -15.45 13.20
C LEU A 117 -0.36 -14.24 13.96
N ARG A 118 -0.17 -13.03 13.44
CA ARG A 118 -0.77 -11.81 14.03
C ARG A 118 -2.29 -11.90 14.05
N ASN A 119 -2.92 -12.33 12.95
CA ASN A 119 -4.37 -12.42 12.85
C ASN A 119 -4.93 -13.42 13.86
N GLU A 120 -4.30 -14.58 14.04
CA GLU A 120 -4.67 -15.56 15.08
C GLU A 120 -4.58 -14.96 16.48
N ALA A 121 -3.51 -14.20 16.77
CA ALA A 121 -3.36 -13.54 18.06
C ALA A 121 -4.39 -12.43 18.27
N ILE A 122 -4.79 -11.68 17.24
CA ILE A 122 -5.89 -10.70 17.29
C ILE A 122 -7.21 -11.42 17.60
N ILE A 123 -7.52 -12.51 16.89
CA ILE A 123 -8.73 -13.31 17.13
C ILE A 123 -8.77 -13.81 18.57
N THR A 124 -7.66 -14.33 19.11
CA THR A 124 -7.57 -14.77 20.50
C THR A 124 -7.92 -13.63 21.47
N LYS A 125 -7.34 -12.44 21.28
CA LYS A 125 -7.65 -11.27 22.13
C LYS A 125 -9.12 -10.85 22.03
N LEU A 126 -9.71 -10.89 20.83
CA LEU A 126 -11.12 -10.57 20.63
C LEU A 126 -12.02 -11.58 21.37
N GLN A 127 -11.67 -12.86 21.36
CA GLN A 127 -12.36 -13.91 22.12
C GLN A 127 -12.25 -13.70 23.63
N ASP A 128 -11.08 -13.30 24.13
CA ASP A 128 -10.85 -12.95 25.54
C ASP A 128 -11.70 -11.74 25.96
N LEU A 129 -12.04 -10.85 25.04
CA LEU A 129 -12.97 -9.73 25.24
C LEU A 129 -14.46 -10.16 25.14
N GLY A 130 -14.74 -11.44 24.94
CA GLY A 130 -16.09 -11.98 24.85
C GLY A 130 -16.75 -11.88 23.48
N ILE A 131 -15.99 -11.58 22.43
CA ILE A 131 -16.48 -11.50 21.05
C ILE A 131 -16.35 -12.89 20.41
N ALA A 132 -17.47 -13.48 20.01
CA ALA A 132 -17.50 -14.81 19.39
C ALA A 132 -17.09 -14.74 17.90
N ILE A 133 -15.82 -14.48 17.63
CA ILE A 133 -15.22 -14.39 16.29
C ILE A 133 -14.18 -15.50 16.11
N THR A 134 -14.10 -16.08 14.91
CA THR A 134 -13.05 -17.03 14.54
C THR A 134 -12.39 -16.62 13.22
N LEU A 135 -11.16 -17.12 12.97
CA LEU A 135 -10.46 -16.84 11.72
C LEU A 135 -11.21 -17.45 10.52
N GLU A 136 -11.84 -18.62 10.70
CA GLU A 136 -12.67 -19.26 9.67
C GLU A 136 -13.86 -18.39 9.28
N GLN A 137 -14.47 -17.70 10.23
CA GLN A 137 -15.56 -16.74 9.93
C GLN A 137 -15.05 -15.54 9.14
N VAL A 138 -13.89 -15.01 9.49
CA VAL A 138 -13.24 -13.92 8.73
C VAL A 138 -12.96 -14.36 7.30
N ILE A 139 -12.38 -15.55 7.10
CA ILE A 139 -12.09 -16.11 5.77
C ILE A 139 -13.38 -16.35 5.00
N ALA A 140 -14.40 -16.94 5.63
CA ALA A 140 -15.69 -17.17 4.99
C ALA A 140 -16.39 -15.86 4.59
N GLY A 141 -16.19 -14.79 5.37
CA GLY A 141 -16.71 -13.45 5.09
C GLY A 141 -16.16 -12.80 3.81
N ILE A 142 -14.98 -13.25 3.33
CA ILE A 142 -14.40 -12.81 2.05
C ILE A 142 -15.25 -13.27 0.86
N GLY A 143 -16.03 -14.36 1.02
CA GLY A 143 -17.00 -14.82 0.02
C GLY A 143 -16.40 -15.53 -1.20
N ARG A 144 -15.10 -15.83 -1.17
CA ARG A 144 -14.37 -16.58 -2.20
C ARG A 144 -13.26 -17.42 -1.58
N GLU A 145 -12.75 -18.36 -2.34
CA GLU A 145 -11.55 -19.11 -1.97
C GLU A 145 -10.31 -18.18 -2.03
N LEU A 146 -9.48 -18.24 -0.99
CA LEU A 146 -8.19 -17.55 -0.94
C LEU A 146 -7.13 -18.41 -1.64
N LYS A 147 -6.32 -17.77 -2.47
CA LYS A 147 -5.12 -18.38 -3.03
C LYS A 147 -4.00 -18.38 -2.00
N PRO A 148 -3.03 -19.32 -2.07
CA PRO A 148 -1.95 -19.42 -1.08
C PRO A 148 -1.05 -18.17 -0.98
N ASP A 149 -0.95 -17.40 -2.05
CA ASP A 149 -0.13 -16.19 -2.17
C ASP A 149 -0.89 -14.89 -1.90
N GLU A 150 -2.18 -14.98 -1.53
CA GLU A 150 -2.99 -13.83 -1.12
C GLU A 150 -2.83 -13.52 0.37
N SER A 151 -3.03 -12.26 0.74
CA SER A 151 -2.83 -11.75 2.11
C SER A 151 -4.15 -11.37 2.78
N ILE A 152 -4.32 -11.71 4.06
CA ILE A 152 -5.44 -11.26 4.89
C ILE A 152 -4.96 -10.15 5.83
N GLY A 153 -5.63 -9.00 5.77
CA GLY A 153 -5.35 -7.84 6.61
C GLY A 153 -6.35 -7.65 7.76
N ARG A 154 -6.06 -6.68 8.63
CA ARG A 154 -6.99 -6.21 9.68
C ARG A 154 -8.35 -5.74 9.14
N PRO A 155 -8.46 -5.17 7.92
CA PRO A 155 -9.76 -4.81 7.35
C PRO A 155 -10.75 -5.98 7.23
N HIS A 156 -10.28 -7.20 6.94
CA HIS A 156 -11.13 -8.39 6.89
C HIS A 156 -11.67 -8.77 8.29
N ILE A 157 -10.85 -8.61 9.34
CA ILE A 157 -11.29 -8.83 10.73
C ILE A 157 -12.29 -7.74 11.11
N ALA A 158 -12.07 -6.50 10.69
CA ALA A 158 -13.00 -5.40 10.94
C ALA A 158 -14.37 -5.63 10.30
N ASP A 159 -14.42 -6.14 9.06
CA ASP A 159 -15.69 -6.52 8.41
C ASP A 159 -16.47 -7.53 9.23
N GLU A 160 -15.77 -8.54 9.74
CA GLU A 160 -16.43 -9.56 10.55
C GLU A 160 -16.91 -9.01 11.89
N LEU A 161 -16.15 -8.10 12.53
CA LEU A 161 -16.59 -7.41 13.75
C LEU A 161 -17.87 -6.60 13.53
N VAL A 162 -17.96 -5.92 12.39
CA VAL A 162 -19.18 -5.19 12.02
C VAL A 162 -20.35 -6.15 11.75
N ARG A 163 -20.09 -7.24 11.00
CA ARG A 163 -21.11 -8.28 10.72
C ARG A 163 -21.65 -8.92 12.01
N LEU A 164 -20.82 -9.10 13.02
CA LEU A 164 -21.19 -9.64 14.32
C LEU A 164 -21.88 -8.59 15.22
N GLY A 165 -21.92 -7.31 14.82
CA GLY A 165 -22.46 -6.22 15.64
C GLY A 165 -21.56 -5.81 16.80
N ALA A 166 -20.29 -6.25 16.83
CA ALA A 166 -19.29 -5.84 17.82
C ALA A 166 -18.77 -4.42 17.56
N ALA A 167 -18.87 -3.97 16.31
CA ALA A 167 -18.57 -2.61 15.87
C ALA A 167 -19.68 -2.09 14.96
N THR A 168 -19.86 -0.77 14.91
CA THR A 168 -20.89 -0.12 14.09
C THR A 168 -20.46 0.04 12.63
N ASP A 169 -19.17 0.22 12.41
CA ASP A 169 -18.54 0.40 11.10
C ASP A 169 -17.04 0.08 11.19
N MET A 170 -16.32 0.18 10.06
CA MET A 170 -14.89 -0.08 9.98
C MET A 170 -14.08 0.79 10.93
N ARG A 171 -14.39 2.10 10.98
CA ARG A 171 -13.65 3.06 11.83
C ARG A 171 -13.83 2.72 13.31
N ASP A 172 -15.03 2.36 13.71
CA ASP A 172 -15.33 1.91 15.07
C ASP A 172 -14.59 0.61 15.41
N ALA A 173 -14.53 -0.35 14.47
CA ALA A 173 -13.78 -1.59 14.65
C ALA A 173 -12.27 -1.34 14.85
N PHE A 174 -11.68 -0.45 14.06
CA PHE A 174 -10.29 -0.07 14.23
C PHE A 174 -10.05 0.66 15.56
N ASN A 175 -10.85 1.67 15.88
CA ASN A 175 -10.69 2.47 17.11
C ASN A 175 -10.83 1.64 18.37
N LYS A 176 -11.78 0.71 18.42
CA LYS A 176 -12.02 -0.12 19.59
C LYS A 176 -11.03 -1.27 19.74
N TYR A 177 -10.65 -1.91 18.62
CA TYR A 177 -10.02 -3.22 18.69
C TYR A 177 -8.69 -3.34 17.92
N LEU A 178 -8.54 -2.74 16.72
CA LEU A 178 -7.52 -3.15 15.77
C LEU A 178 -6.39 -2.13 15.52
N ALA A 179 -6.64 -0.84 15.77
CA ALA A 179 -5.63 0.21 15.64
C ALA A 179 -4.57 0.10 16.74
N GLU A 180 -3.44 0.77 16.55
CA GLU A 180 -2.37 0.83 17.56
C GLU A 180 -2.93 1.35 18.90
N GLY A 181 -2.61 0.62 19.98
CA GLY A 181 -3.12 0.92 21.32
C GLY A 181 -4.55 0.45 21.60
N ALA A 182 -5.30 -0.06 20.61
CA ALA A 182 -6.64 -0.60 20.82
C ALA A 182 -6.64 -1.99 21.50
N ALA A 183 -7.81 -2.43 21.97
CA ALA A 183 -7.93 -3.55 22.91
C ALA A 183 -7.40 -4.91 22.40
N ALA A 184 -7.52 -5.18 21.08
CA ALA A 184 -7.03 -6.42 20.47
C ALA A 184 -5.82 -6.19 19.57
N TYR A 185 -5.18 -5.01 19.63
CA TYR A 185 -3.98 -4.73 18.85
C TYR A 185 -2.85 -5.73 19.15
N VAL A 186 -2.25 -6.24 18.11
CA VAL A 186 -1.07 -7.12 18.13
C VAL A 186 -0.04 -6.60 17.14
N SER A 187 1.19 -6.45 17.61
CA SER A 187 2.33 -6.07 16.79
C SER A 187 3.37 -7.18 16.80
N PRO A 188 3.43 -8.00 15.75
CA PRO A 188 4.48 -9.00 15.62
C PRO A 188 5.82 -8.33 15.30
N PRO A 189 6.95 -9.04 15.51
CA PRO A 189 8.22 -8.63 14.94
C PRO A 189 8.11 -8.52 13.42
N ARG A 190 8.69 -7.47 12.85
CA ARG A 190 8.74 -7.22 11.40
C ARG A 190 10.14 -6.79 11.00
N ILE A 191 10.43 -6.91 9.73
CA ILE A 191 11.64 -6.35 9.14
C ILE A 191 11.62 -4.82 9.25
N THR A 192 12.79 -4.23 9.15
CA THR A 192 12.94 -2.77 9.13
C THR A 192 12.67 -2.21 7.72
N PRO A 193 12.42 -0.89 7.58
CA PRO A 193 12.31 -0.25 6.28
C PRO A 193 13.56 -0.40 5.41
N GLU A 194 14.76 -0.41 6.03
CA GLU A 194 16.04 -0.59 5.36
C GLU A 194 16.14 -2.00 4.75
N GLU A 195 15.76 -3.04 5.51
CA GLU A 195 15.72 -4.41 5.00
C GLU A 195 14.73 -4.54 3.83
N ALA A 196 13.58 -3.86 3.88
CA ALA A 196 12.62 -3.85 2.78
C ALA A 196 13.22 -3.16 1.54
N CYS A 197 13.94 -2.04 1.69
CA CYS A 197 14.65 -1.41 0.58
C CYS A 197 15.65 -2.36 -0.07
N GLU A 198 16.47 -3.07 0.72
CA GLU A 198 17.42 -4.05 0.21
C GLU A 198 16.72 -5.16 -0.60
N TRP A 199 15.61 -5.71 -0.08
CA TRP A 199 14.85 -6.74 -0.77
C TRP A 199 14.27 -6.27 -2.11
N ILE A 200 13.73 -5.05 -2.13
CA ILE A 200 13.18 -4.44 -3.34
C ILE A 200 14.28 -4.22 -4.39
N ILE A 201 15.45 -3.70 -3.97
CA ILE A 201 16.59 -3.44 -4.87
C ILE A 201 17.13 -4.77 -5.43
N GLU A 202 17.31 -5.80 -4.59
CA GLU A 202 17.75 -7.13 -5.01
C GLU A 202 16.77 -7.78 -6.01
N ALA A 203 15.47 -7.46 -5.89
CA ALA A 203 14.45 -7.86 -6.87
C ALA A 203 14.39 -6.95 -8.12
N GLY A 204 15.35 -6.02 -8.29
CA GLY A 204 15.43 -5.12 -9.43
C GLY A 204 14.47 -3.94 -9.40
N GLY A 205 13.79 -3.72 -8.27
CA GLY A 205 12.79 -2.68 -8.08
C GLY A 205 13.32 -1.37 -7.50
N SER A 206 12.42 -0.45 -7.28
CA SER A 206 12.67 0.89 -6.74
C SER A 206 11.89 1.09 -5.44
N PRO A 207 12.55 1.20 -4.26
CA PRO A 207 11.88 1.41 -2.99
C PRO A 207 11.45 2.87 -2.81
N VAL A 208 10.23 3.05 -2.30
CA VAL A 208 9.61 4.34 -2.01
C VAL A 208 8.97 4.28 -0.63
N LEU A 209 9.21 5.27 0.22
CA LEU A 209 8.54 5.36 1.51
C LEU A 209 7.08 5.75 1.31
N ALA A 210 6.16 4.90 1.77
CA ALA A 210 4.73 5.10 1.62
C ALA A 210 4.18 6.12 2.63
N HIS A 211 3.19 6.87 2.26
CA HIS A 211 2.31 7.76 3.07
C HIS A 211 2.89 8.23 4.43
N PRO A 212 4.03 8.95 4.46
CA PRO A 212 4.73 9.31 5.70
C PRO A 212 3.89 10.15 6.67
N GLY A 213 2.87 10.85 6.19
CA GLY A 213 1.95 11.62 7.04
C GLY A 213 1.16 10.78 8.03
N LEU A 214 0.90 9.51 7.71
CA LEU A 214 0.18 8.60 8.60
C LEU A 214 1.01 8.18 9.82
N TYR A 215 2.32 8.38 9.79
CA TYR A 215 3.18 8.04 10.93
C TYR A 215 3.13 9.10 12.04
N GLY A 216 2.80 10.35 11.71
CA GLY A 216 2.68 11.44 12.69
C GLY A 216 3.98 11.76 13.43
N ASP A 217 5.14 11.45 12.83
CA ASP A 217 6.47 11.61 13.43
C ASP A 217 7.52 11.90 12.35
N ASP A 218 7.74 13.18 12.09
CA ASP A 218 8.66 13.62 11.04
C ASP A 218 10.14 13.33 11.36
N LEU A 219 10.50 13.20 12.65
CA LEU A 219 11.86 12.80 13.01
C LEU A 219 12.11 11.34 12.66
N LEU A 220 11.14 10.48 12.95
CA LEU A 220 11.20 9.07 12.54
C LEU A 220 11.27 8.94 11.01
N VAL A 221 10.49 9.74 10.26
CA VAL A 221 10.56 9.76 8.79
C VAL A 221 11.96 10.09 8.29
N ARG A 222 12.60 11.14 8.87
CA ARG A 222 13.98 11.49 8.51
C ARG A 222 14.97 10.39 8.85
N ASP A 223 14.88 9.80 10.04
CA ASP A 223 15.74 8.69 10.46
C ASP A 223 15.62 7.49 9.49
N ILE A 224 14.41 7.16 9.05
CA ILE A 224 14.16 6.09 8.07
C ILE A 224 14.80 6.44 6.71
N LEU A 225 14.62 7.65 6.23
CA LEU A 225 15.19 8.09 4.94
C LEU A 225 16.72 8.12 4.95
N GLU A 226 17.34 8.43 6.10
CA GLU A 226 18.80 8.46 6.26
C GLU A 226 19.41 7.05 6.30
N GLN A 227 18.68 6.07 6.80
CA GLN A 227 19.16 4.70 6.96
C GLN A 227 18.86 3.82 5.73
N GLY A 228 17.74 4.07 5.05
CA GLY A 228 17.30 3.27 3.92
C GLY A 228 17.80 3.78 2.57
N ALA A 229 17.97 2.86 1.61
CA ALA A 229 18.32 3.20 0.22
C ALA A 229 17.06 3.55 -0.60
N PHE A 230 16.26 4.49 -0.10
CA PHE A 230 15.04 4.91 -0.78
C PHE A 230 15.34 5.66 -2.08
N LYS A 231 14.56 5.37 -3.10
CA LYS A 231 14.58 6.07 -4.39
C LYS A 231 13.55 7.20 -4.45
N GLY A 232 12.51 7.11 -3.63
CA GLY A 232 11.45 8.10 -3.57
C GLY A 232 10.70 8.12 -2.24
N ILE A 233 9.79 9.05 -2.14
CA ILE A 233 8.86 9.23 -1.03
C ILE A 233 7.48 9.55 -1.61
N GLU A 234 6.43 8.98 -1.02
CA GLU A 234 5.05 9.28 -1.40
C GLU A 234 4.61 10.58 -0.74
N VAL A 235 4.66 11.65 -1.52
CA VAL A 235 4.28 13.00 -1.06
C VAL A 235 2.78 13.19 -1.16
N TYR A 236 2.19 12.78 -2.28
CA TYR A 236 0.76 12.95 -2.53
C TYR A 236 0.02 11.67 -2.17
N HIS A 237 -0.83 11.77 -1.15
CA HIS A 237 -1.64 10.67 -0.67
C HIS A 237 -3.04 11.17 -0.31
N SER A 238 -4.08 10.33 -0.41
CA SER A 238 -5.45 10.76 -0.12
C SER A 238 -5.68 11.23 1.32
N ASP A 239 -4.86 10.76 2.25
CA ASP A 239 -4.92 11.19 3.66
C ASP A 239 -3.89 12.28 4.01
N HIS A 240 -3.13 12.78 3.05
CA HIS A 240 -2.26 13.93 3.26
C HIS A 240 -3.02 15.23 2.98
N GLY A 241 -2.88 16.20 3.87
CA GLY A 241 -3.31 17.56 3.62
C GLY A 241 -2.18 18.41 3.02
N PRO A 242 -2.48 19.65 2.60
CA PRO A 242 -1.49 20.53 1.98
C PRO A 242 -0.22 20.77 2.82
N ALA A 243 -0.34 20.73 4.15
CA ALA A 243 0.80 20.93 5.06
C ALA A 243 1.73 19.70 5.09
N GLU A 244 1.17 18.48 4.99
CA GLU A 244 1.93 17.24 4.85
C GLU A 244 2.60 17.21 3.48
N GLU A 245 1.89 17.51 2.40
CA GLU A 245 2.44 17.55 1.05
C GLU A 245 3.63 18.51 0.95
N GLU A 246 3.49 19.76 1.41
CA GLU A 246 4.58 20.74 1.44
C GLU A 246 5.80 20.22 2.22
N ARG A 247 5.56 19.64 3.39
CA ARG A 247 6.60 19.09 4.26
C ARG A 247 7.37 17.97 3.59
N TYR A 248 6.68 17.02 2.98
CA TYR A 248 7.33 15.88 2.33
C TYR A 248 7.93 16.20 0.96
N GLN A 249 7.46 17.26 0.28
CA GLN A 249 8.18 17.84 -0.85
C GLN A 249 9.56 18.36 -0.44
N VAL A 250 9.63 19.11 0.66
CA VAL A 250 10.91 19.60 1.20
C VAL A 250 11.81 18.43 1.59
N MET A 251 11.28 17.38 2.22
CA MET A 251 12.07 16.19 2.53
C MET A 251 12.57 15.48 1.27
N ALA A 252 11.74 15.37 0.23
CA ALA A 252 12.16 14.80 -1.05
C ALA A 252 13.33 15.58 -1.67
N GLU A 253 13.30 16.92 -1.60
CA GLU A 253 14.39 17.77 -2.05
C GLU A 253 15.65 17.58 -1.18
N ASP A 254 15.52 17.59 0.15
CA ASP A 254 16.63 17.43 1.11
C ASP A 254 17.40 16.11 0.88
N TYR A 255 16.69 15.03 0.59
CA TYR A 255 17.26 13.70 0.40
C TYR A 255 17.45 13.31 -1.08
N ASN A 256 17.16 14.20 -2.03
CA ASN A 256 17.24 13.97 -3.48
C ASN A 256 16.42 12.75 -3.91
N LEU A 257 15.19 12.64 -3.42
CA LEU A 257 14.25 11.55 -3.69
C LEU A 257 13.26 11.92 -4.79
N LEU A 258 12.76 10.89 -5.49
CA LEU A 258 11.62 11.04 -6.39
C LEU A 258 10.35 11.30 -5.58
N ILE A 259 9.50 12.17 -6.10
CA ILE A 259 8.16 12.40 -5.56
C ILE A 259 7.19 11.44 -6.23
N THR A 260 6.48 10.66 -5.44
CA THR A 260 5.38 9.80 -5.91
C THR A 260 4.07 10.18 -5.25
N GLY A 261 2.99 9.53 -5.67
CA GLY A 261 1.69 9.68 -5.06
C GLY A 261 0.70 8.65 -5.58
N GLY A 262 -0.30 8.39 -4.78
CA GLY A 262 -1.35 7.45 -5.08
C GLY A 262 -2.56 7.62 -4.18
N SER A 263 -3.67 7.02 -4.60
CA SER A 263 -4.94 7.11 -3.90
C SER A 263 -5.03 6.20 -2.68
N ASP A 264 -4.16 5.20 -2.59
CA ASP A 264 -4.29 4.09 -1.64
C ASP A 264 -5.68 3.42 -1.75
N PHE A 265 -6.12 3.26 -3.01
CA PHE A 265 -7.44 2.74 -3.33
C PHE A 265 -7.61 1.31 -2.86
N HIS A 266 -8.61 1.10 -2.00
CA HIS A 266 -9.03 -0.22 -1.53
C HIS A 266 -10.44 -0.60 -2.02
N GLY A 267 -11.12 0.28 -2.77
CA GLY A 267 -12.52 0.10 -3.15
C GLY A 267 -13.50 0.50 -2.04
N ALA A 268 -14.77 0.26 -2.28
CA ALA A 268 -15.83 0.55 -1.31
C ALA A 268 -16.05 -0.66 -0.40
N ARG A 269 -15.84 -0.48 0.90
CA ARG A 269 -16.10 -1.47 1.94
C ARG A 269 -17.28 -0.99 2.79
N GLN A 270 -18.34 -1.80 2.89
CA GLN A 270 -19.61 -1.41 3.54
C GLN A 270 -20.21 -0.10 2.98
N GLY A 271 -20.04 0.15 1.68
CA GLY A 271 -20.53 1.35 0.99
C GLY A 271 -19.69 2.61 1.21
N VAL A 272 -18.57 2.54 1.91
CA VAL A 272 -17.65 3.64 2.17
C VAL A 272 -16.30 3.37 1.49
N ILE A 273 -15.77 4.36 0.78
CA ILE A 273 -14.39 4.33 0.27
C ILE A 273 -13.49 4.79 1.41
N PHE A 274 -12.51 3.95 1.76
CA PHE A 274 -11.43 4.30 2.66
C PHE A 274 -10.28 4.87 1.83
N HIS A 275 -9.50 5.78 2.41
CA HIS A 275 -8.46 6.51 1.71
C HIS A 275 -9.04 7.24 0.49
N GLY A 276 -8.59 6.97 -0.73
CA GLY A 276 -9.04 7.63 -1.95
C GLY A 276 -9.75 6.72 -2.96
N ASP A 277 -10.58 7.31 -3.82
CA ASP A 277 -11.05 6.62 -5.02
C ASP A 277 -9.91 6.53 -6.04
N ILE A 278 -9.90 5.50 -6.88
CA ILE A 278 -8.84 5.31 -7.89
C ILE A 278 -8.69 6.57 -8.76
N GLY A 279 -7.46 7.06 -8.87
CA GLY A 279 -7.16 8.29 -9.60
C GLY A 279 -7.56 9.59 -8.90
N SER A 280 -7.96 9.56 -7.62
CA SER A 280 -8.21 10.79 -6.83
C SER A 280 -6.92 11.52 -6.49
N VAL A 281 -5.81 10.79 -6.39
CA VAL A 281 -4.45 11.30 -6.22
C VAL A 281 -3.59 10.74 -7.35
N THR A 282 -2.87 11.60 -8.04
CA THR A 282 -2.06 11.21 -9.20
C THR A 282 -0.78 12.02 -9.28
N VAL A 283 0.22 11.45 -9.94
CA VAL A 283 1.46 12.12 -10.31
C VAL A 283 1.70 11.99 -11.80
N SER A 284 2.66 12.78 -12.34
CA SER A 284 3.05 12.68 -13.75
C SER A 284 3.67 11.31 -14.04
N THR A 285 3.31 10.73 -15.21
CA THR A 285 3.95 9.50 -15.71
C THR A 285 5.45 9.63 -15.96
N GLU A 286 5.98 10.85 -16.00
CA GLU A 286 7.43 11.08 -16.13
C GLU A 286 8.22 10.38 -15.01
N VAL A 287 7.67 10.29 -13.80
CA VAL A 287 8.32 9.60 -12.67
C VAL A 287 8.62 8.14 -12.98
N LEU A 288 7.79 7.49 -13.82
CA LEU A 288 7.97 6.09 -14.19
C LEU A 288 9.30 5.82 -14.90
N LYS A 289 9.82 6.80 -15.67
CA LYS A 289 11.10 6.69 -16.35
C LYS A 289 12.27 6.55 -15.36
N PHE A 290 12.12 7.13 -14.18
CA PHE A 290 13.12 7.08 -13.14
C PHE A 290 12.92 5.86 -12.24
N LEU A 291 11.69 5.53 -11.90
CA LEU A 291 11.36 4.33 -11.11
C LEU A 291 11.73 3.03 -11.84
N ASN A 292 11.62 2.97 -13.16
CA ASN A 292 11.94 1.79 -13.96
C ASN A 292 13.44 1.66 -14.31
N LYS A 293 14.30 2.59 -13.90
CA LYS A 293 15.74 2.45 -14.08
C LYS A 293 16.29 1.48 -13.05
N LYS A 294 16.85 0.36 -13.53
CA LYS A 294 17.67 -0.51 -12.67
C LYS A 294 18.82 0.33 -12.10
N ALA A 295 19.01 0.25 -10.79
CA ALA A 295 20.08 0.94 -10.08
C ALA A 295 21.46 0.44 -10.53
#